data_8d3aa085ae5395f9afa5ab9f518e38b3
#
_entry.id   8d3aa085ae5395f9afa5ab9f518e38b3
#
_cell.length_a   1.000
_cell.length_b   1.000
_cell.length_c   1.000
_cell.angle_alpha   90.00
_cell.angle_beta   90.00
_cell.angle_gamma   90.00
#
_symmetry.space_group_name_H-M   'P 1'
#
loop_
_entity.id
_entity.type
_entity.pdbx_description
1 polymer ?
#
loop_
_entity_poly.entity_id
_entity_poly.type
_entity_poly.pdbx_seq_one_letter_code
_entity_poly.pdbx_strand_id
1 'polypeptide(L)'
;MSPFAHPAFFYRGEDEYLATLLPFVRAGAAAGEPVAVALPTGNLGLIRAGLTSLDPEHALPGVRFVDMALAGLNPGRIIPRILLAFADAQRSRHVRIIGEPVWPGRTPQEYPACLQHEALINTVFRGRDVTILCPYDAEHLPREVLSDARIAHPVVIEEGRERASGPFSVDRALARGNEPLTHPDEARAFEFDDGLLHDARTFAILIASRLGIADEATSALSLTVAELTTNSVVHGGGSGTLRLWAEGDQLVCEVQDSGLLCDPVAGRVPPPVDRPGGRGLLLVNELATLVRMHAGTTGTTVRVYLDMQG
;
A
#
# COMPACT_ATOMS: atom_id res chain seq x y z
N MET A 1 -3.38 23.88 -15.49
CA MET A 1 -2.55 22.81 -14.87
C MET A 1 -3.51 21.79 -14.30
N SER A 2 -3.20 20.52 -14.35
CA SER A 2 -4.02 19.50 -13.65
C SER A 2 -3.95 19.78 -12.15
N PRO A 3 -5.06 19.76 -11.41
CA PRO A 3 -5.04 20.00 -9.98
C PRO A 3 -4.27 18.90 -9.21
N PHE A 4 -4.06 17.73 -9.81
CA PHE A 4 -3.32 16.61 -9.24
C PHE A 4 -1.89 16.53 -9.81
N ALA A 5 -0.91 16.44 -8.91
CA ALA A 5 0.49 16.19 -9.24
C ALA A 5 1.06 15.02 -8.42
N HIS A 6 1.81 14.16 -9.11
CA HIS A 6 2.44 12.96 -8.49
C HIS A 6 3.88 12.80 -9.02
N PRO A 7 4.82 13.63 -8.57
CA PRO A 7 6.23 13.53 -8.95
C PRO A 7 6.99 12.50 -8.11
N ALA A 8 7.89 11.74 -8.76
CA ALA A 8 8.96 11.02 -8.10
C ALA A 8 10.15 11.96 -7.91
N PHE A 9 10.70 12.03 -6.71
CA PHE A 9 11.91 12.77 -6.38
C PHE A 9 13.07 11.81 -6.14
N PHE A 10 14.04 11.78 -7.06
CA PHE A 10 15.25 10.99 -6.92
C PHE A 10 16.32 11.83 -6.22
N TYR A 11 16.74 11.38 -5.04
CA TYR A 11 17.73 12.09 -4.24
C TYR A 11 18.99 11.27 -4.00
N ARG A 12 20.11 11.96 -3.76
CA ARG A 12 21.39 11.38 -3.32
C ARG A 12 21.82 12.07 -2.04
N GLY A 13 21.90 11.27 -0.98
CA GLY A 13 22.29 11.76 0.33
C GLY A 13 21.29 12.68 1.03
N GLU A 14 21.58 12.95 2.29
CA GLU A 14 20.71 13.70 3.20
C GLU A 14 20.56 15.17 2.80
N ASP A 15 21.63 15.79 2.29
CA ASP A 15 21.61 17.22 1.93
C ASP A 15 20.61 17.50 0.81
N GLU A 16 20.59 16.70 -0.26
CA GLU A 16 19.64 16.86 -1.37
C GLU A 16 18.20 16.54 -0.92
N TYR A 17 18.03 15.53 -0.06
CA TYR A 17 16.76 15.17 0.54
C TYR A 17 16.17 16.33 1.32
N LEU A 18 16.91 16.90 2.25
CA LEU A 18 16.48 18.03 3.10
C LEU A 18 16.30 19.32 2.27
N ALA A 19 17.22 19.61 1.35
CA ALA A 19 17.13 20.80 0.47
C ALA A 19 15.86 20.84 -0.38
N THR A 20 15.26 19.69 -0.69
CA THR A 20 14.02 19.59 -1.47
C THR A 20 12.79 19.53 -0.57
N LEU A 21 12.80 18.69 0.46
CA LEU A 21 11.58 18.42 1.23
C LEU A 21 11.27 19.50 2.26
N LEU A 22 12.26 20.13 2.90
CA LEU A 22 11.99 21.21 3.87
C LEU A 22 11.31 22.43 3.21
N PRO A 23 11.79 22.94 2.06
CA PRO A 23 11.07 23.98 1.32
C PRO A 23 9.66 23.56 0.89
N PHE A 24 9.44 22.32 0.46
CA PHE A 24 8.13 21.82 0.08
C PHE A 24 7.12 21.89 1.23
N VAL A 25 7.52 21.45 2.44
CA VAL A 25 6.68 21.52 3.65
C VAL A 25 6.41 22.97 4.04
N ARG A 26 7.47 23.80 4.11
CA ARG A 26 7.37 25.21 4.53
C ARG A 26 6.51 26.05 3.55
N ALA A 27 6.68 25.83 2.24
CA ALA A 27 5.87 26.52 1.23
C ALA A 27 4.38 26.20 1.37
N GLY A 28 4.04 24.92 1.64
CA GLY A 28 2.66 24.53 1.91
C GLY A 28 2.10 25.19 3.16
N ALA A 29 2.84 25.11 4.26
CA ALA A 29 2.43 25.76 5.52
C ALA A 29 2.25 27.28 5.38
N ALA A 30 3.16 27.95 4.70
CA ALA A 30 3.10 29.39 4.43
C ALA A 30 1.91 29.79 3.53
N ALA A 31 1.51 28.92 2.59
CA ALA A 31 0.33 29.09 1.75
C ALA A 31 -1.00 28.71 2.46
N GLY A 32 -0.95 28.23 3.71
CA GLY A 32 -2.12 27.73 4.43
C GLY A 32 -2.65 26.41 3.88
N GLU A 33 -1.84 25.70 3.10
CA GLU A 33 -2.18 24.37 2.57
C GLU A 33 -1.91 23.31 3.64
N PRO A 34 -2.82 22.33 3.85
CA PRO A 34 -2.55 21.20 4.72
C PRO A 34 -1.40 20.36 4.19
N VAL A 35 -0.46 20.00 5.06
CA VAL A 35 0.71 19.20 4.71
C VAL A 35 0.74 17.91 5.51
N ALA A 36 0.89 16.75 4.84
CA ALA A 36 1.23 15.49 5.48
C ALA A 36 2.63 15.03 5.07
N VAL A 37 3.37 14.51 6.06
CA VAL A 37 4.72 13.97 5.90
C VAL A 37 4.69 12.53 6.36
N ALA A 38 4.59 11.59 5.40
CA ALA A 38 4.48 10.16 5.62
C ALA A 38 5.78 9.48 5.15
N LEU A 39 6.71 9.25 6.08
CA LEU A 39 8.08 8.80 5.82
C LEU A 39 8.47 7.66 6.77
N PRO A 40 9.46 6.82 6.42
CA PRO A 40 10.06 5.89 7.36
C PRO A 40 10.64 6.59 8.59
N THR A 41 10.69 5.90 9.72
CA THR A 41 11.07 6.45 11.05
C THR A 41 12.31 7.34 11.00
N GLY A 42 13.40 6.88 10.34
CA GLY A 42 14.65 7.64 10.23
C GLY A 42 14.47 8.97 9.47
N ASN A 43 13.90 8.90 8.28
CA ASN A 43 13.65 10.06 7.41
C ASN A 43 12.64 11.04 8.04
N LEU A 44 11.64 10.52 8.75
CA LEU A 44 10.71 11.35 9.53
C LEU A 44 11.42 12.16 10.61
N GLY A 45 12.39 11.54 11.30
CA GLY A 45 13.24 12.19 12.27
C GLY A 45 14.08 13.32 11.68
N LEU A 46 14.69 13.09 10.50
CA LEU A 46 15.48 14.09 9.77
C LEU A 46 14.64 15.32 9.40
N ILE A 47 13.46 15.13 8.83
CA ILE A 47 12.56 16.23 8.46
C ILE A 47 12.13 17.02 9.71
N ARG A 48 11.75 16.34 10.80
CA ARG A 48 11.39 17.02 12.05
C ARG A 48 12.54 17.86 12.62
N ALA A 49 13.76 17.31 12.66
CA ALA A 49 14.93 18.02 13.12
C ALA A 49 15.26 19.24 12.23
N GLY A 50 15.20 19.08 10.90
CA GLY A 50 15.42 20.17 9.96
C GLY A 50 14.40 21.30 10.09
N LEU A 51 13.12 20.98 10.25
CA LEU A 51 12.07 21.98 10.46
C LEU A 51 12.26 22.74 11.79
N THR A 52 12.59 22.02 12.88
CA THR A 52 12.85 22.63 14.19
C THR A 52 14.08 23.54 14.16
N SER A 53 15.15 23.15 13.46
CA SER A 53 16.35 23.97 13.31
C SER A 53 16.11 25.26 12.53
N LEU A 54 15.19 25.26 11.56
CA LEU A 54 14.85 26.42 10.74
C LEU A 54 13.87 27.37 11.44
N ASP A 55 13.03 26.87 12.33
CA ASP A 55 12.03 27.65 13.05
C ASP A 55 11.80 27.05 14.45
N PRO A 56 12.68 27.36 15.42
CA PRO A 56 12.61 26.79 16.79
C PRO A 56 11.36 27.21 17.59
N GLU A 57 10.77 28.38 17.25
CA GLU A 57 9.65 28.97 18.00
C GLU A 57 8.28 28.53 17.49
N HIS A 58 8.20 28.07 16.24
CA HIS A 58 6.94 27.70 15.60
C HIS A 58 7.01 26.24 15.12
N ALA A 59 6.62 25.30 15.99
CA ALA A 59 6.14 24.01 15.49
C ALA A 59 5.08 24.30 14.40
N LEU A 60 5.33 23.91 13.14
CA LEU A 60 4.44 24.23 12.03
C LEU A 60 3.03 23.68 12.31
N PRO A 61 2.08 24.49 12.80
CA PRO A 61 0.74 24.01 13.11
C PRO A 61 0.09 23.58 11.79
N GLY A 62 -0.47 22.37 11.76
CA GLY A 62 -1.14 21.83 10.57
C GLY A 62 -0.32 20.86 9.73
N VAL A 63 0.94 20.60 10.06
CA VAL A 63 1.72 19.50 9.47
C VAL A 63 1.43 18.20 10.19
N ARG A 64 0.91 17.20 9.47
CA ARG A 64 0.67 15.86 9.99
C ARG A 64 1.88 14.95 9.70
N PHE A 65 2.45 14.38 10.71
CA PHE A 65 3.54 13.39 10.58
C PHE A 65 3.01 11.97 10.75
N VAL A 66 3.40 11.08 9.84
CA VAL A 66 3.01 9.67 9.84
C VAL A 66 4.25 8.81 9.67
N ASP A 67 4.48 7.88 10.58
CA ASP A 67 5.56 6.90 10.47
C ASP A 67 5.13 5.76 9.54
N MET A 68 5.76 5.69 8.36
CA MET A 68 5.46 4.70 7.34
C MET A 68 6.00 3.32 7.66
N ALA A 69 7.01 3.20 8.52
CA ALA A 69 7.50 1.90 8.98
C ALA A 69 6.45 1.17 9.83
N LEU A 70 5.50 1.91 10.41
CA LEU A 70 4.36 1.37 11.18
C LEU A 70 3.06 1.41 10.35
N ALA A 71 2.62 2.62 9.99
CA ALA A 71 1.32 2.83 9.34
C ALA A 71 1.28 2.32 7.89
N GLY A 72 2.43 2.34 7.20
CA GLY A 72 2.58 1.93 5.80
C GLY A 72 3.17 0.54 5.60
N LEU A 73 3.29 -0.28 6.66
CA LEU A 73 3.84 -1.62 6.58
C LEU A 73 3.16 -2.44 5.47
N ASN A 74 1.83 -2.50 5.50
CA ASN A 74 1.06 -3.00 4.37
C ASN A 74 0.76 -1.86 3.38
N PRO A 75 1.31 -1.88 2.14
CA PRO A 75 1.01 -0.85 1.13
C PRO A 75 -0.48 -0.73 0.81
N GLY A 76 -1.27 -1.78 1.09
CA GLY A 76 -2.72 -1.78 0.93
C GLY A 76 -3.46 -0.76 1.79
N ARG A 77 -2.90 -0.38 2.93
CA ARG A 77 -3.50 0.61 3.86
C ARG A 77 -3.18 2.05 3.50
N ILE A 78 -2.12 2.31 2.73
CA ILE A 78 -1.60 3.67 2.55
C ILE A 78 -2.63 4.58 1.87
N ILE A 79 -3.21 4.14 0.74
CA ILE A 79 -4.22 4.94 0.03
C ILE A 79 -5.42 5.23 0.94
N PRO A 80 -6.15 4.24 1.51
CA PRO A 80 -7.36 4.52 2.26
C PRO A 80 -7.11 5.24 3.59
N ARG A 81 -6.09 4.83 4.35
CA ARG A 81 -5.90 5.27 5.74
C ARG A 81 -5.04 6.53 5.89
N ILE A 82 -4.13 6.75 4.96
CA ILE A 82 -3.19 7.85 5.05
C ILE A 82 -3.55 8.92 4.02
N LEU A 83 -3.50 8.59 2.72
CA LEU A 83 -3.61 9.58 1.67
C LEU A 83 -5.05 10.10 1.52
N LEU A 84 -6.05 9.21 1.33
CA LEU A 84 -7.45 9.61 1.20
C LEU A 84 -8.00 10.18 2.49
N ALA A 85 -7.74 9.55 3.64
CA ALA A 85 -8.21 10.06 4.92
C ALA A 85 -7.71 11.48 5.21
N PHE A 86 -6.47 11.80 4.83
CA PHE A 86 -5.94 13.15 4.97
C PHE A 86 -6.55 14.12 3.96
N ALA A 87 -6.57 13.76 2.67
CA ALA A 87 -7.07 14.63 1.61
C ALA A 87 -8.59 14.90 1.75
N ASP A 88 -9.39 13.88 2.12
CA ASP A 88 -10.84 14.03 2.29
C ASP A 88 -11.21 14.91 3.48
N ALA A 89 -10.39 14.95 4.52
CA ALA A 89 -10.58 15.88 5.64
C ALA A 89 -10.35 17.35 5.25
N GLN A 90 -9.75 17.61 4.07
CA GLN A 90 -9.31 18.95 3.63
C GLN A 90 -9.91 19.38 2.27
N ARG A 91 -11.11 18.92 1.95
CA ARG A 91 -11.74 18.99 0.60
C ARG A 91 -11.78 20.37 -0.08
N SER A 92 -11.62 21.45 0.65
CA SER A 92 -11.74 22.82 0.12
C SER A 92 -10.39 23.51 -0.13
N ARG A 93 -9.26 22.81 0.05
CA ARG A 93 -7.91 23.37 -0.05
C ARG A 93 -7.01 22.44 -0.84
N HIS A 94 -6.03 23.02 -1.53
CA HIS A 94 -4.92 22.24 -2.07
C HIS A 94 -4.19 21.50 -0.93
N VAL A 95 -3.90 20.22 -1.13
CA VAL A 95 -3.26 19.37 -0.12
C VAL A 95 -1.88 18.97 -0.61
N ARG A 96 -0.87 19.05 0.27
CA ARG A 96 0.47 18.53 0.01
C ARG A 96 0.74 17.28 0.83
N ILE A 97 1.25 16.26 0.18
CA ILE A 97 1.66 15.03 0.85
C ILE A 97 3.08 14.67 0.40
N ILE A 98 3.95 14.34 1.34
CA ILE A 98 5.18 13.61 1.06
C ILE A 98 4.92 12.17 1.47
N GLY A 99 5.08 11.22 0.54
CA GLY A 99 4.88 9.80 0.78
C GLY A 99 6.08 8.97 0.32
N GLU A 100 6.70 8.21 1.20
CA GLU A 100 7.83 7.32 0.88
C GLU A 100 7.46 5.87 1.20
N PRO A 101 6.63 5.20 0.36
CA PRO A 101 6.28 3.80 0.56
C PRO A 101 7.38 2.83 0.13
N VAL A 102 8.35 3.31 -0.66
CA VAL A 102 9.49 2.55 -1.16
C VAL A 102 10.78 3.13 -0.59
N TRP A 103 11.40 2.43 0.35
CA TRP A 103 12.66 2.83 0.99
C TRP A 103 13.66 1.67 1.03
N PRO A 104 14.97 1.91 1.19
CA PRO A 104 15.95 0.85 1.45
C PRO A 104 15.56 0.07 2.71
N GLY A 105 15.34 -1.23 2.57
CA GLY A 105 14.82 -2.10 3.65
C GLY A 105 13.45 -2.72 3.37
N ARG A 106 12.73 -2.26 2.34
CA ARG A 106 11.59 -3.04 1.79
C ARG A 106 12.10 -4.35 1.22
N THR A 107 11.44 -5.44 1.59
CA THR A 107 11.78 -6.76 1.09
C THR A 107 11.34 -6.94 -0.37
N PRO A 108 11.96 -7.86 -1.12
CA PRO A 108 11.48 -8.24 -2.45
C PRO A 108 10.01 -8.73 -2.45
N GLN A 109 9.55 -9.30 -1.33
CA GLN A 109 8.18 -9.78 -1.15
C GLN A 109 7.18 -8.61 -1.04
N GLU A 110 7.56 -7.51 -0.39
CA GLU A 110 6.70 -6.33 -0.21
C GLU A 110 6.69 -5.42 -1.45
N TYR A 111 7.80 -5.38 -2.18
CA TYR A 111 8.02 -4.40 -3.24
C TYR A 111 6.94 -4.38 -4.34
N PRO A 112 6.42 -5.52 -4.87
CA PRO A 112 5.37 -5.49 -5.88
C PRO A 112 4.07 -4.83 -5.39
N ALA A 113 3.73 -4.97 -4.10
CA ALA A 113 2.58 -4.28 -3.51
C ALA A 113 2.82 -2.76 -3.39
N CYS A 114 4.08 -2.34 -3.15
CA CYS A 114 4.47 -0.94 -3.16
C CYS A 114 4.35 -0.35 -4.57
N LEU A 115 4.82 -1.05 -5.61
CA LEU A 115 4.72 -0.61 -7.00
C LEU A 115 3.26 -0.47 -7.46
N GLN A 116 2.40 -1.45 -7.09
CA GLN A 116 0.96 -1.35 -7.34
C GLN A 116 0.35 -0.13 -6.63
N HIS A 117 0.75 0.13 -5.39
CA HIS A 117 0.29 1.30 -4.63
C HIS A 117 0.65 2.60 -5.36
N GLU A 118 1.90 2.79 -5.78
CA GLU A 118 2.36 3.98 -6.50
C GLU A 118 1.59 4.19 -7.82
N ALA A 119 1.38 3.13 -8.57
CA ALA A 119 0.60 3.19 -9.80
C ALA A 119 -0.85 3.63 -9.55
N LEU A 120 -1.50 3.07 -8.51
CA LEU A 120 -2.89 3.32 -8.17
C LEU A 120 -3.15 4.74 -7.65
N ILE A 121 -2.16 5.42 -7.07
CA ILE A 121 -2.27 6.84 -6.70
C ILE A 121 -2.75 7.68 -7.89
N ASN A 122 -2.21 7.44 -9.08
CA ASN A 122 -2.58 8.17 -10.29
C ASN A 122 -4.06 7.99 -10.69
N THR A 123 -4.63 6.83 -10.40
CA THR A 123 -6.04 6.54 -10.67
C THR A 123 -6.95 7.14 -9.61
N VAL A 124 -6.58 6.94 -8.33
CA VAL A 124 -7.41 7.35 -7.18
C VAL A 124 -7.47 8.86 -7.00
N PHE A 125 -6.38 9.56 -7.28
CA PHE A 125 -6.29 11.02 -7.07
C PHE A 125 -6.54 11.84 -8.34
N ARG A 126 -6.86 11.21 -9.46
CA ARG A 126 -7.20 11.92 -10.71
C ARG A 126 -8.30 12.95 -10.48
N GLY A 127 -8.02 14.21 -10.82
CA GLY A 127 -8.96 15.33 -10.68
C GLY A 127 -9.10 15.91 -9.28
N ARG A 128 -8.35 15.40 -8.28
CA ARG A 128 -8.28 16.00 -6.94
C ARG A 128 -7.23 17.11 -6.89
N ASP A 129 -7.43 18.09 -6.04
CA ASP A 129 -6.49 19.19 -5.81
C ASP A 129 -5.44 18.79 -4.77
N VAL A 130 -4.48 17.94 -5.18
CA VAL A 130 -3.47 17.32 -4.31
C VAL A 130 -2.14 17.22 -5.04
N THR A 131 -1.04 17.53 -4.34
CA THR A 131 0.32 17.16 -4.74
C THR A 131 0.85 16.07 -3.83
N ILE A 132 1.24 14.92 -4.39
CA ILE A 132 1.88 13.81 -3.67
C ILE A 132 3.30 13.67 -4.20
N LEU A 133 4.29 14.04 -3.39
CA LEU A 133 5.72 13.96 -3.70
C LEU A 133 6.29 12.67 -3.12
N CYS A 134 6.84 11.80 -3.98
CA CYS A 134 7.38 10.50 -3.57
C CYS A 134 8.91 10.49 -3.68
N PRO A 135 9.65 10.55 -2.55
CA PRO A 135 11.10 10.43 -2.52
C PRO A 135 11.57 9.01 -2.85
N TYR A 136 12.71 8.92 -3.56
CA TYR A 136 13.42 7.68 -3.90
C TYR A 136 14.90 7.87 -3.69
N ASP A 137 15.50 7.06 -2.82
CA ASP A 137 16.94 7.04 -2.57
C ASP A 137 17.68 6.44 -3.78
N ALA A 138 18.29 7.30 -4.60
CA ALA A 138 18.98 6.90 -5.82
C ALA A 138 20.35 6.27 -5.56
N GLU A 139 20.86 6.30 -4.32
CA GLU A 139 22.12 5.66 -3.93
C GLU A 139 21.92 4.22 -3.45
N HIS A 140 20.83 3.97 -2.71
CA HIS A 140 20.65 2.70 -2.01
C HIS A 140 19.54 1.81 -2.61
N LEU A 141 18.62 2.37 -3.41
CA LEU A 141 17.59 1.57 -4.07
C LEU A 141 18.12 0.87 -5.33
N PRO A 142 17.69 -0.36 -5.64
CA PRO A 142 18.04 -1.06 -6.88
C PRO A 142 17.64 -0.26 -8.13
N ARG A 143 18.43 -0.42 -9.21
CA ARG A 143 18.16 0.28 -10.48
C ARG A 143 16.79 -0.04 -11.07
N GLU A 144 16.32 -1.26 -10.88
CA GLU A 144 15.00 -1.72 -11.30
C GLU A 144 13.90 -0.93 -10.59
N VAL A 145 14.03 -0.70 -9.30
CA VAL A 145 13.10 0.11 -8.49
C VAL A 145 13.06 1.56 -8.98
N LEU A 146 14.23 2.15 -9.27
CA LEU A 146 14.29 3.51 -9.84
C LEU A 146 13.70 3.59 -11.25
N SER A 147 13.84 2.54 -12.06
CA SER A 147 13.20 2.42 -13.37
C SER A 147 11.67 2.33 -13.22
N ASP A 148 11.18 1.55 -12.26
CA ASP A 148 9.75 1.38 -12.00
C ASP A 148 9.12 2.65 -11.45
N ALA A 149 9.83 3.40 -10.61
CA ALA A 149 9.39 4.71 -10.14
C ALA A 149 9.14 5.66 -11.33
N ARG A 150 10.00 5.65 -12.36
CA ARG A 150 9.78 6.44 -13.59
C ARG A 150 8.54 5.97 -14.39
N ILE A 151 8.20 4.70 -14.33
CA ILE A 151 7.01 4.14 -14.98
C ILE A 151 5.75 4.51 -14.19
N ALA A 152 5.81 4.56 -12.85
CA ALA A 152 4.68 4.83 -11.99
C ALA A 152 4.35 6.33 -11.84
N HIS A 153 5.28 7.24 -12.15
CA HIS A 153 5.11 8.68 -11.93
C HIS A 153 5.12 9.47 -13.25
N PRO A 154 4.16 10.39 -13.46
CA PRO A 154 4.09 11.23 -14.67
C PRO A 154 5.22 12.25 -14.76
N VAL A 155 5.80 12.61 -13.61
CA VAL A 155 6.84 13.63 -13.48
C VAL A 155 7.96 13.09 -12.61
N VAL A 156 9.20 13.44 -12.95
CA VAL A 156 10.39 13.14 -12.15
C VAL A 156 11.14 14.42 -11.80
N ILE A 157 11.64 14.47 -10.56
CA ILE A 157 12.55 15.52 -10.07
C ILE A 157 13.89 14.84 -9.81
N GLU A 158 14.94 15.30 -10.49
CA GLU A 158 16.28 14.76 -10.39
C GLU A 158 17.29 15.90 -10.61
N GLU A 159 18.32 15.99 -9.76
CA GLU A 159 19.31 17.06 -9.79
C GLU A 159 18.69 18.47 -9.78
N GLY A 160 17.65 18.67 -8.98
CA GLY A 160 16.90 19.93 -8.88
C GLY A 160 16.10 20.31 -10.12
N ARG A 161 15.90 19.41 -11.09
CA ARG A 161 15.15 19.64 -12.32
C ARG A 161 13.93 18.76 -12.40
N GLU A 162 12.79 19.40 -12.66
CA GLU A 162 11.53 18.73 -12.93
C GLU A 162 11.38 18.45 -14.44
N ARG A 163 10.95 17.24 -14.81
CA ARG A 163 10.68 16.86 -16.20
C ARG A 163 9.60 15.79 -16.28
N ALA A 164 8.88 15.76 -17.41
CA ALA A 164 7.94 14.69 -17.69
C ALA A 164 8.66 13.33 -17.76
N SER A 165 8.06 12.32 -17.20
CA SER A 165 8.58 10.95 -17.29
C SER A 165 8.16 10.30 -18.61
N GLY A 166 9.12 10.13 -19.53
CA GLY A 166 8.86 9.51 -20.84
C GLY A 166 8.27 8.09 -20.77
N PRO A 167 8.69 7.20 -19.86
CA PRO A 167 8.14 5.85 -19.75
C PRO A 167 6.84 5.76 -18.95
N PHE A 168 6.28 6.84 -18.43
CA PHE A 168 5.09 6.81 -17.58
C PHE A 168 3.93 6.02 -18.18
N SER A 169 3.44 5.04 -17.41
CA SER A 169 2.27 4.22 -17.76
C SER A 169 1.75 3.48 -16.53
N VAL A 170 0.55 3.80 -16.07
CA VAL A 170 -0.11 3.14 -14.94
C VAL A 170 -0.27 1.65 -15.21
N ASP A 171 -0.73 1.28 -16.42
CA ASP A 171 -0.96 -0.13 -16.78
C ASP A 171 0.33 -0.94 -16.76
N ARG A 172 1.45 -0.37 -17.24
CA ARG A 172 2.75 -1.03 -17.18
C ARG A 172 3.26 -1.20 -15.77
N ALA A 173 3.07 -0.20 -14.90
CA ALA A 173 3.46 -0.29 -13.50
C ALA A 173 2.63 -1.35 -12.77
N LEU A 174 1.31 -1.38 -13.00
CA LEU A 174 0.43 -2.42 -12.45
C LEU A 174 0.81 -3.81 -12.94
N ALA A 175 1.08 -3.98 -14.24
CA ALA A 175 1.51 -5.25 -14.80
C ALA A 175 2.83 -5.75 -14.21
N ARG A 176 3.80 -4.86 -13.94
CA ARG A 176 5.08 -5.22 -13.29
C ARG A 176 4.90 -5.61 -11.82
N GLY A 177 3.99 -4.98 -11.09
CA GLY A 177 3.64 -5.37 -9.73
C GLY A 177 2.71 -6.59 -9.64
N ASN A 178 2.17 -7.07 -10.77
CA ASN A 178 1.25 -8.21 -10.83
C ASN A 178 1.98 -9.55 -11.06
N GLU A 179 2.97 -9.84 -10.22
CA GLU A 179 3.76 -11.06 -10.32
C GLU A 179 2.95 -12.31 -9.91
N PRO A 180 3.09 -13.44 -10.63
CA PRO A 180 2.51 -14.71 -10.22
C PRO A 180 2.98 -15.12 -8.82
N LEU A 181 2.07 -15.64 -8.01
CA LEU A 181 2.34 -16.10 -6.65
C LEU A 181 2.47 -17.62 -6.63
N THR A 182 3.68 -18.12 -6.37
CA THR A 182 3.95 -19.55 -6.16
C THR A 182 3.80 -19.86 -4.68
N HIS A 183 3.27 -21.04 -4.34
CA HIS A 183 3.16 -21.52 -2.95
C HIS A 183 4.10 -22.72 -2.73
N PRO A 184 4.52 -23.00 -1.48
CA PRO A 184 5.33 -24.16 -1.16
C PRO A 184 4.49 -25.47 -1.21
N ASP A 185 5.16 -26.59 -1.45
CA ASP A 185 4.49 -27.90 -1.55
C ASP A 185 3.86 -28.35 -0.22
N GLU A 186 4.39 -27.90 0.92
CA GLU A 186 3.85 -28.16 2.26
C GLU A 186 2.61 -27.33 2.62
N ALA A 187 2.20 -26.38 1.80
CA ALA A 187 1.00 -25.59 2.03
C ALA A 187 -0.22 -26.49 2.22
N ARG A 188 -0.95 -26.29 3.32
CA ARG A 188 -2.18 -27.04 3.60
C ARG A 188 -3.32 -26.44 2.79
N ALA A 189 -3.93 -27.24 1.92
CA ALA A 189 -4.98 -26.81 1.02
C ALA A 189 -6.36 -27.33 1.44
N PHE A 190 -7.38 -26.51 1.17
CA PHE A 190 -8.79 -26.83 1.33
C PHE A 190 -9.58 -26.25 0.14
N GLU A 191 -10.26 -27.08 -0.62
CA GLU A 191 -11.16 -26.66 -1.69
C GLU A 191 -12.51 -26.28 -1.09
N PHE A 192 -13.10 -25.18 -1.55
CA PHE A 192 -14.38 -24.67 -1.04
C PHE A 192 -15.29 -24.18 -2.15
N ASP A 193 -16.58 -24.22 -1.86
CA ASP A 193 -17.68 -23.61 -2.59
C ASP A 193 -18.64 -22.92 -1.58
N ASP A 194 -19.81 -22.47 -2.02
CA ASP A 194 -20.81 -21.83 -1.17
C ASP A 194 -21.23 -22.67 0.04
N GLY A 195 -21.34 -23.99 -0.13
CA GLY A 195 -21.70 -24.93 0.96
C GLY A 195 -20.61 -25.13 2.00
N LEU A 196 -19.36 -24.84 1.69
CA LEU A 196 -18.17 -25.15 2.49
C LEU A 196 -17.50 -23.92 3.13
N LEU A 197 -18.09 -22.72 3.08
CA LEU A 197 -17.53 -21.49 3.66
C LEU A 197 -17.27 -21.62 5.18
N HIS A 198 -18.16 -22.27 5.92
CA HIS A 198 -17.98 -22.53 7.34
C HIS A 198 -16.81 -23.50 7.61
N ASP A 199 -16.71 -24.55 6.79
CA ASP A 199 -15.66 -25.57 6.91
C ASP A 199 -14.29 -25.01 6.55
N ALA A 200 -14.19 -24.14 5.53
CA ALA A 200 -12.96 -23.42 5.18
C ALA A 200 -12.46 -22.58 6.36
N ARG A 201 -13.33 -21.86 7.05
CA ARG A 201 -12.97 -21.10 8.26
C ARG A 201 -12.55 -21.99 9.40
N THR A 202 -13.27 -23.11 9.64
CA THR A 202 -12.93 -24.09 10.66
C THR A 202 -11.57 -24.75 10.38
N PHE A 203 -11.30 -25.09 9.14
CA PHE A 203 -10.00 -25.59 8.69
C PHE A 203 -8.88 -24.59 9.01
N ALA A 204 -9.06 -23.29 8.71
CA ALA A 204 -8.07 -22.27 8.98
C ALA A 204 -7.77 -22.14 10.49
N ILE A 205 -8.79 -22.13 11.34
CA ILE A 205 -8.64 -22.06 12.80
C ILE A 205 -7.90 -23.30 13.31
N LEU A 206 -8.18 -24.49 12.79
CA LEU A 206 -7.50 -25.72 13.17
C LEU A 206 -6.00 -25.67 12.83
N ILE A 207 -5.64 -25.14 11.65
CA ILE A 207 -4.23 -24.97 11.25
C ILE A 207 -3.56 -23.93 12.16
N ALA A 208 -4.20 -22.79 12.43
CA ALA A 208 -3.69 -21.76 13.34
C ALA A 208 -3.39 -22.33 14.73
N SER A 209 -4.33 -23.10 15.30
CA SER A 209 -4.15 -23.76 16.60
C SER A 209 -2.97 -24.74 16.60
N ARG A 210 -2.77 -25.51 15.52
CA ARG A 210 -1.63 -26.45 15.40
C ARG A 210 -0.27 -25.74 15.29
N LEU A 211 -0.27 -24.53 14.73
CA LEU A 211 0.92 -23.69 14.62
C LEU A 211 1.19 -22.85 15.88
N GLY A 212 0.29 -22.89 16.87
CA GLY A 212 0.45 -22.16 18.13
C GLY A 212 0.30 -20.63 17.95
N ILE A 213 -0.55 -20.20 17.02
CA ILE A 213 -0.75 -18.79 16.69
C ILE A 213 -1.57 -18.11 17.79
N ALA A 214 -1.23 -16.87 18.14
CA ALA A 214 -1.95 -16.07 19.14
C ALA A 214 -3.44 -15.90 18.80
N ASP A 215 -4.28 -15.75 19.82
CA ASP A 215 -5.75 -15.65 19.66
C ASP A 215 -6.14 -14.45 18.79
N GLU A 216 -5.42 -13.32 18.89
CA GLU A 216 -5.67 -12.12 18.08
C GLU A 216 -5.40 -12.40 16.59
N ALA A 217 -4.26 -13.01 16.28
CA ALA A 217 -3.92 -13.41 14.92
C ALA A 217 -4.87 -14.49 14.37
N THR A 218 -5.34 -15.43 15.21
CA THR A 218 -6.36 -16.41 14.85
C THR A 218 -7.69 -15.74 14.50
N SER A 219 -8.08 -14.70 15.25
CA SER A 219 -9.28 -13.91 14.96
C SER A 219 -9.16 -13.16 13.64
N ALA A 220 -8.00 -12.52 13.39
CA ALA A 220 -7.70 -11.86 12.13
C ALA A 220 -7.73 -12.82 10.94
N LEU A 221 -7.14 -14.03 11.10
CA LEU A 221 -7.21 -15.10 10.09
C LEU A 221 -8.65 -15.51 9.80
N SER A 222 -9.46 -15.73 10.83
CA SER A 222 -10.86 -16.14 10.68
C SER A 222 -11.68 -15.15 9.88
N LEU A 223 -11.48 -13.83 10.12
CA LEU A 223 -12.12 -12.76 9.36
C LEU A 223 -11.59 -12.70 7.92
N THR A 224 -10.26 -12.81 7.76
CA THR A 224 -9.60 -12.83 6.44
C THR A 224 -10.15 -13.94 5.55
N VAL A 225 -10.22 -15.16 6.10
CA VAL A 225 -10.75 -16.33 5.36
C VAL A 225 -12.21 -16.13 5.02
N ALA A 226 -13.04 -15.63 5.95
CA ALA A 226 -14.45 -15.38 5.68
C ALA A 226 -14.64 -14.39 4.51
N GLU A 227 -13.89 -13.27 4.50
CA GLU A 227 -13.99 -12.25 3.45
C GLU A 227 -13.48 -12.77 2.11
N LEU A 228 -12.31 -13.44 2.08
CA LEU A 228 -11.72 -13.91 0.84
C LEU A 228 -12.52 -15.05 0.21
N THR A 229 -12.96 -16.04 1.00
CA THR A 229 -13.75 -17.16 0.46
C THR A 229 -15.13 -16.71 0.00
N THR A 230 -15.78 -15.79 0.72
CA THR A 230 -17.05 -15.17 0.27
C THR A 230 -16.85 -14.41 -1.05
N ASN A 231 -15.75 -13.63 -1.19
CA ASN A 231 -15.45 -12.94 -2.44
C ASN A 231 -15.28 -13.92 -3.60
N SER A 232 -14.59 -15.04 -3.39
CA SER A 232 -14.42 -16.09 -4.41
C SER A 232 -15.74 -16.72 -4.82
N VAL A 233 -16.65 -16.98 -3.88
CA VAL A 233 -17.98 -17.53 -4.19
C VAL A 233 -18.82 -16.51 -4.96
N VAL A 234 -18.83 -15.25 -4.53
CA VAL A 234 -19.69 -14.20 -5.13
C VAL A 234 -19.14 -13.66 -6.44
N HIS A 235 -17.82 -13.51 -6.55
CA HIS A 235 -17.16 -12.83 -7.65
C HIS A 235 -16.12 -13.69 -8.39
N GLY A 236 -15.65 -14.78 -7.76
CA GLY A 236 -14.53 -15.61 -8.21
C GLY A 236 -14.93 -16.88 -8.96
N GLY A 237 -16.20 -17.02 -9.39
CA GLY A 237 -16.65 -18.20 -10.13
C GLY A 237 -17.32 -19.30 -9.28
N GLY A 238 -17.67 -19.00 -8.02
CA GLY A 238 -18.46 -19.88 -7.15
C GLY A 238 -17.67 -20.83 -6.28
N SER A 239 -16.36 -20.93 -6.47
CA SER A 239 -15.48 -21.85 -5.70
C SER A 239 -14.05 -21.35 -5.71
N GLY A 240 -13.21 -21.95 -4.86
CA GLY A 240 -11.80 -21.62 -4.80
C GLY A 240 -11.00 -22.62 -3.96
N THR A 241 -9.71 -22.34 -3.84
CA THR A 241 -8.78 -23.09 -3.00
C THR A 241 -8.18 -22.15 -1.95
N LEU A 242 -8.37 -22.50 -0.69
CA LEU A 242 -7.69 -21.88 0.46
C LEU A 242 -6.40 -22.65 0.75
N ARG A 243 -5.28 -21.94 0.91
CA ARG A 243 -4.00 -22.51 1.32
C ARG A 243 -3.45 -21.78 2.53
N LEU A 244 -2.83 -22.53 3.43
CA LEU A 244 -2.22 -22.03 4.67
C LEU A 244 -0.85 -22.66 4.90
N TRP A 245 0.14 -21.84 5.26
CA TRP A 245 1.47 -22.28 5.67
C TRP A 245 2.13 -21.24 6.59
N ALA A 246 3.17 -21.63 7.30
CA ALA A 246 4.02 -20.72 8.05
C ALA A 246 5.23 -20.31 7.21
N GLU A 247 5.59 -19.03 7.26
CA GLU A 247 6.78 -18.47 6.61
C GLU A 247 7.49 -17.53 7.60
N GLY A 248 8.58 -18.04 8.20
CA GLY A 248 9.23 -17.35 9.32
C GLY A 248 8.29 -17.21 10.52
N ASP A 249 8.08 -16.00 10.97
CA ASP A 249 7.17 -15.62 12.06
C ASP A 249 5.77 -15.22 11.56
N GLN A 250 5.49 -15.43 10.28
CA GLN A 250 4.21 -15.09 9.67
C GLN A 250 3.40 -16.34 9.30
N LEU A 251 2.09 -16.26 9.51
CA LEU A 251 1.11 -17.14 8.90
C LEU A 251 0.72 -16.59 7.54
N VAL A 252 0.84 -17.40 6.51
CA VAL A 252 0.40 -17.04 5.16
C VAL A 252 -0.94 -17.73 4.87
N CYS A 253 -1.91 -16.90 4.48
CA CYS A 253 -3.23 -17.32 3.99
C CYS A 253 -3.35 -16.93 2.52
N GLU A 254 -3.60 -17.89 1.65
CA GLU A 254 -3.80 -17.66 0.22
C GLU A 254 -5.15 -18.21 -0.20
N VAL A 255 -5.89 -17.40 -0.95
CA VAL A 255 -7.12 -17.83 -1.62
C VAL A 255 -6.96 -17.62 -3.12
N GLN A 256 -7.22 -18.68 -3.87
CA GLN A 256 -7.19 -18.68 -5.33
C GLN A 256 -8.54 -19.10 -5.88
N ASP A 257 -9.03 -18.35 -6.87
CA ASP A 257 -10.27 -18.64 -7.59
C ASP A 257 -10.14 -18.39 -9.10
N SER A 258 -11.15 -18.74 -9.86
CA SER A 258 -11.17 -18.59 -11.33
C SER A 258 -11.71 -17.23 -11.82
N GLY A 259 -12.11 -16.35 -10.93
CA GLY A 259 -12.64 -15.03 -11.27
C GLY A 259 -11.56 -14.05 -11.66
N LEU A 260 -11.94 -13.05 -12.45
CA LEU A 260 -11.05 -11.97 -12.84
C LEU A 260 -11.29 -10.74 -11.97
N LEU A 261 -10.27 -10.28 -11.27
CA LEU A 261 -10.31 -9.02 -10.56
C LEU A 261 -10.19 -7.86 -11.56
N CYS A 262 -11.33 -7.32 -12.00
CA CYS A 262 -11.38 -6.26 -13.00
C CYS A 262 -11.17 -4.85 -12.44
N ASP A 263 -11.40 -4.66 -11.13
CA ASP A 263 -11.22 -3.36 -10.47
C ASP A 263 -9.85 -3.28 -9.77
N PRO A 264 -8.89 -2.54 -10.33
CA PRO A 264 -7.55 -2.45 -9.76
C PRO A 264 -7.50 -1.72 -8.42
N VAL A 265 -8.54 -0.93 -8.09
CA VAL A 265 -8.63 -0.21 -6.81
C VAL A 265 -9.46 -0.94 -5.76
N ALA A 266 -9.89 -2.17 -6.02
CA ALA A 266 -10.57 -3.02 -5.04
C ALA A 266 -9.70 -3.16 -3.76
N GLY A 267 -10.31 -2.93 -2.59
CA GLY A 267 -9.60 -2.94 -1.31
C GLY A 267 -8.65 -1.74 -1.07
N ARG A 268 -8.64 -0.74 -1.97
CA ARG A 268 -7.82 0.49 -1.85
C ARG A 268 -8.65 1.75 -1.69
N VAL A 269 -9.89 1.74 -2.14
CA VAL A 269 -10.81 2.89 -2.04
C VAL A 269 -12.05 2.44 -1.27
N PRO A 270 -12.41 3.13 -0.17
CA PRO A 270 -13.65 2.83 0.53
C PRO A 270 -14.86 3.05 -0.39
N PRO A 271 -15.79 2.08 -0.47
CA PRO A 271 -17.03 2.29 -1.22
C PRO A 271 -17.85 3.41 -0.59
N PRO A 272 -18.77 4.05 -1.33
CA PRO A 272 -19.74 5.00 -0.79
C PRO A 272 -20.48 4.41 0.43
N VAL A 273 -20.81 5.26 1.40
CA VAL A 273 -21.41 4.83 2.67
C VAL A 273 -22.75 4.12 2.49
N ASP A 274 -23.51 4.54 1.49
CA ASP A 274 -24.83 4.02 1.09
C ASP A 274 -24.77 2.73 0.26
N ARG A 275 -23.57 2.33 -0.20
CA ARG A 275 -23.39 1.10 -0.97
C ARG A 275 -23.13 -0.10 -0.04
N PRO A 276 -24.01 -1.12 -0.03
CA PRO A 276 -23.74 -2.36 0.69
C PRO A 276 -22.61 -3.14 0.03
N GLY A 277 -21.74 -3.78 0.84
CA GLY A 277 -20.61 -4.59 0.35
C GLY A 277 -19.38 -3.79 -0.09
N GLY A 278 -18.39 -4.48 -0.64
CA GLY A 278 -17.14 -3.91 -1.16
C GLY A 278 -16.11 -3.51 -0.11
N ARG A 279 -16.32 -3.86 1.19
CA ARG A 279 -15.40 -3.54 2.29
C ARG A 279 -14.50 -4.70 2.71
N GLY A 280 -14.75 -5.91 2.20
CA GLY A 280 -14.01 -7.11 2.59
C GLY A 280 -12.50 -7.00 2.39
N LEU A 281 -12.05 -6.63 1.19
CA LEU A 281 -10.63 -6.43 0.92
C LEU A 281 -10.01 -5.25 1.68
N LEU A 282 -10.80 -4.22 2.04
CA LEU A 282 -10.32 -3.16 2.93
C LEU A 282 -10.05 -3.72 4.32
N LEU A 283 -10.98 -4.52 4.86
CA LEU A 283 -10.81 -5.20 6.15
C LEU A 283 -9.60 -6.13 6.13
N VAL A 284 -9.43 -6.92 5.07
CA VAL A 284 -8.27 -7.81 4.90
C VAL A 284 -6.96 -7.00 4.91
N ASN A 285 -6.92 -5.85 4.20
CA ASN A 285 -5.75 -4.97 4.26
C ASN A 285 -5.49 -4.39 5.66
N GLU A 286 -6.53 -4.15 6.46
CA GLU A 286 -6.37 -3.66 7.83
C GLU A 286 -5.80 -4.69 8.79
N LEU A 287 -6.16 -5.94 8.62
CA LEU A 287 -5.75 -7.04 9.49
C LEU A 287 -4.34 -7.54 9.17
N ALA A 288 -3.92 -7.42 7.90
CA ALA A 288 -2.71 -8.04 7.38
C ALA A 288 -1.45 -7.18 7.56
N THR A 289 -0.31 -7.79 7.78
CA THR A 289 1.02 -7.14 7.67
C THR A 289 1.41 -6.91 6.22
N LEU A 290 0.93 -7.76 5.30
CA LEU A 290 1.09 -7.59 3.85
C LEU A 290 -0.05 -8.28 3.11
N VAL A 291 -0.54 -7.68 2.04
CA VAL A 291 -1.45 -8.29 1.07
C VAL A 291 -0.82 -8.23 -0.31
N ARG A 292 -0.66 -9.39 -0.95
CA ARG A 292 -0.26 -9.54 -2.35
C ARG A 292 -1.45 -10.03 -3.16
N MET A 293 -1.65 -9.46 -4.33
CA MET A 293 -2.68 -9.89 -5.26
C MET A 293 -2.08 -10.14 -6.63
N HIS A 294 -2.49 -11.23 -7.24
CA HIS A 294 -2.21 -11.55 -8.63
C HIS A 294 -3.51 -11.82 -9.37
N ALA A 295 -3.72 -11.11 -10.47
CA ALA A 295 -4.84 -11.33 -11.38
C ALA A 295 -4.31 -11.74 -12.76
N GLY A 296 -4.60 -12.95 -13.18
CA GLY A 296 -4.15 -13.51 -14.44
C GLY A 296 -5.32 -14.06 -15.29
N THR A 297 -5.00 -14.61 -16.43
CA THR A 297 -6.01 -15.22 -17.35
C THR A 297 -6.69 -16.45 -16.76
N THR A 298 -6.11 -17.06 -15.75
CA THR A 298 -6.61 -18.29 -15.10
C THR A 298 -7.35 -18.02 -13.80
N GLY A 299 -7.43 -16.75 -13.36
CA GLY A 299 -8.13 -16.37 -12.13
C GLY A 299 -7.36 -15.34 -11.30
N THR A 300 -7.82 -15.19 -10.06
CA THR A 300 -7.26 -14.28 -9.07
C THR A 300 -6.67 -15.06 -7.91
N THR A 301 -5.52 -14.61 -7.41
CA THR A 301 -4.90 -15.11 -6.18
C THR A 301 -4.71 -13.93 -5.23
N VAL A 302 -5.22 -14.07 -4.01
CA VAL A 302 -5.01 -13.11 -2.92
C VAL A 302 -4.24 -13.81 -1.82
N ARG A 303 -3.05 -13.30 -1.49
CA ARG A 303 -2.17 -13.81 -0.44
C ARG A 303 -2.04 -12.78 0.67
N VAL A 304 -2.24 -13.22 1.89
CA VAL A 304 -2.28 -12.41 3.10
C VAL A 304 -1.26 -12.94 4.08
N TYR A 305 -0.45 -12.05 4.62
CA TYR A 305 0.53 -12.35 5.65
C TYR A 305 0.04 -11.76 6.98
N LEU A 306 0.04 -12.59 8.02
CA LEU A 306 -0.38 -12.23 9.38
C LEU A 306 0.79 -12.53 10.33
N ASP A 307 1.09 -11.63 11.24
CA ASP A 307 2.04 -11.89 12.33
C ASP A 307 1.45 -12.98 13.23
N MET A 308 2.24 -14.01 13.57
CA MET A 308 1.79 -15.11 14.41
C MET A 308 1.70 -14.75 15.89
N GLN A 309 2.37 -13.67 16.30
CA GLN A 309 2.40 -13.23 17.70
C GLN A 309 1.30 -12.22 18.03
N GLY A 310 0.66 -11.60 17.03
CA GLY A 310 -0.41 -10.61 17.17
C GLY A 310 0.06 -9.18 17.18
#